data_2a67723ef11875e31c9930c6e56ff4ee
#
_entry.id   2a67723ef11875e31c9930c6e56ff4ee
#
_cell.length_a   1.000
_cell.length_b   1.000
_cell.length_c   1.000
_cell.angle_alpha   90.00
_cell.angle_beta   90.00
_cell.angle_gamma   90.00
#
_symmetry.space_group_name_H-M   'P 1'
#
loop_
_entity.id
_entity.type
_entity.pdbx_description
1 polymer ?
#
loop_
_entity_poly.entity_id
_entity_poly.type
_entity_poly.pdbx_seq_one_letter_code
_entity_poly.pdbx_strand_id
1 'polypeptide(L)'
;MRRGTRPTAKLLIVAVACAALVVGLVGLGFGLISRMNGSASDSVDEALTAIGDDPQAALEYLAPEEDGNVDEDGTWVPGQTTTDRWAMLTSRNWHKHTPGLDALTAAIGAASSFRNRAPSETDPDVSATADARATYACGRAMSYFGGEEFTKKSFTDIMKRNLAVVAANSSEDVSTAAINGALGAGATSAGLEATDISTLIYRFGDHQDAMTTLATGLGQYHHNKLKEAMNDPDANENDLRDEYHQVAASSSYLQTLSEFRFADDKKKDSEEQKTTVDTSLSVLNAVSSAGLTALTDEAAAPALAFTTGSTIAKPLI
;
A
#
# COMPACT_ATOMS: atom_id res chain seq x y z
N MET A 1 -41.39 10.32 -30.63
CA MET A 1 -40.67 9.08 -30.90
C MET A 1 -39.19 9.33 -30.73
N ARG A 2 -38.61 8.96 -29.58
CA ARG A 2 -37.15 8.98 -29.33
C ARG A 2 -36.66 7.52 -29.22
N ARG A 3 -35.84 7.10 -30.16
CA ARG A 3 -35.20 5.79 -30.17
C ARG A 3 -34.10 5.78 -29.12
N GLY A 4 -34.25 4.98 -28.09
CA GLY A 4 -33.18 4.66 -27.13
C GLY A 4 -32.16 3.71 -27.77
N THR A 5 -30.94 4.13 -27.85
CA THR A 5 -29.79 3.28 -28.23
C THR A 5 -29.43 2.38 -27.05
N ARG A 6 -29.62 1.08 -27.21
CA ARG A 6 -29.12 0.05 -26.27
C ARG A 6 -27.61 0.02 -26.31
N PRO A 7 -26.91 0.03 -25.16
CA PRO A 7 -25.49 -0.17 -25.14
C PRO A 7 -25.16 -1.60 -25.60
N THR A 8 -24.20 -1.71 -26.45
CA THR A 8 -23.88 -2.86 -27.28
C THR A 8 -23.27 -3.99 -26.42
N ALA A 9 -23.82 -5.19 -26.57
CA ALA A 9 -23.34 -6.45 -26.02
C ALA A 9 -21.83 -6.76 -26.27
N LYS A 10 -21.18 -5.97 -27.11
CA LYS A 10 -19.74 -6.10 -27.42
C LYS A 10 -18.82 -5.66 -26.28
N LEU A 11 -19.22 -4.69 -25.43
CA LEU A 11 -18.41 -4.23 -24.30
C LEU A 11 -18.43 -5.25 -23.14
N LEU A 12 -19.57 -5.93 -22.97
CA LEU A 12 -19.69 -6.99 -21.95
C LEU A 12 -18.88 -8.23 -22.31
N ILE A 13 -18.79 -8.57 -23.59
CA ILE A 13 -18.02 -9.73 -24.07
C ILE A 13 -16.51 -9.50 -23.90
N VAL A 14 -16.03 -8.28 -24.07
CA VAL A 14 -14.60 -7.96 -23.87
C VAL A 14 -14.22 -8.01 -22.40
N ALA A 15 -15.07 -7.50 -21.49
CA ALA A 15 -14.81 -7.56 -20.06
C ALA A 15 -14.79 -9.00 -19.51
N VAL A 16 -15.73 -9.83 -19.97
CA VAL A 16 -15.80 -11.26 -19.60
C VAL A 16 -14.64 -12.06 -20.21
N ALA A 17 -14.18 -11.70 -21.43
CA ALA A 17 -13.04 -12.35 -22.07
C ALA A 17 -11.71 -12.00 -21.36
N CYS A 18 -11.54 -10.77 -20.89
CA CYS A 18 -10.36 -10.38 -20.12
C CYS A 18 -10.33 -11.04 -18.74
N ALA A 19 -11.47 -11.12 -18.05
CA ALA A 19 -11.57 -11.83 -16.78
C ALA A 19 -11.30 -13.34 -16.93
N ALA A 20 -11.82 -13.97 -17.99
CA ALA A 20 -11.57 -15.37 -18.26
C ALA A 20 -10.11 -15.66 -18.68
N LEU A 21 -9.41 -14.71 -19.32
CA LEU A 21 -7.99 -14.82 -19.64
C LEU A 21 -7.12 -14.70 -18.39
N VAL A 22 -7.43 -13.83 -17.46
CA VAL A 22 -6.69 -13.67 -16.20
C VAL A 22 -6.89 -14.90 -15.29
N VAL A 23 -8.11 -15.39 -15.14
CA VAL A 23 -8.41 -16.62 -14.38
C VAL A 23 -7.81 -17.86 -15.09
N GLY A 24 -7.83 -17.91 -16.40
CA GLY A 24 -7.20 -18.99 -17.18
C GLY A 24 -5.68 -18.99 -17.07
N LEU A 25 -5.01 -17.84 -17.10
CA LEU A 25 -3.56 -17.72 -16.92
C LEU A 25 -3.13 -18.05 -15.50
N VAL A 26 -3.86 -17.63 -14.49
CA VAL A 26 -3.59 -17.94 -13.08
C VAL A 26 -3.82 -19.43 -12.80
N GLY A 27 -4.92 -20.02 -13.27
CA GLY A 27 -5.23 -21.44 -13.08
C GLY A 27 -4.33 -22.39 -13.87
N LEU A 28 -3.95 -22.06 -15.10
CA LEU A 28 -3.03 -22.84 -15.92
C LEU A 28 -1.58 -22.68 -15.47
N GLY A 29 -1.18 -21.52 -14.93
CA GLY A 29 0.16 -21.27 -14.40
C GLY A 29 0.47 -22.18 -13.21
N PHE A 30 -0.46 -22.38 -12.28
CA PHE A 30 -0.24 -23.23 -11.10
C PHE A 30 -0.14 -24.73 -11.42
N GLY A 31 -0.92 -25.23 -12.36
CA GLY A 31 -0.86 -26.64 -12.78
C GLY A 31 0.42 -27.00 -13.54
N LEU A 32 1.09 -26.03 -14.18
CA LEU A 32 2.35 -26.20 -14.89
C LEU A 32 3.58 -26.00 -14.00
N ILE A 33 3.52 -25.12 -12.99
CA ILE A 33 4.65 -24.81 -12.10
C ILE A 33 5.09 -26.02 -11.26
N SER A 34 4.18 -26.92 -10.90
CA SER A 34 4.55 -28.13 -10.16
C SER A 34 5.28 -29.20 -10.99
N ARG A 35 5.48 -28.98 -12.30
CA ARG A 35 6.12 -29.96 -13.22
C ARG A 35 7.43 -29.52 -13.89
N MET A 36 7.87 -28.27 -13.71
CA MET A 36 9.04 -27.75 -14.45
C MET A 36 10.16 -27.32 -13.50
N ASN A 37 11.05 -28.25 -13.17
CA ASN A 37 12.34 -27.94 -12.53
C ASN A 37 13.21 -27.13 -13.50
N GLY A 38 13.29 -25.82 -13.36
CA GLY A 38 14.25 -24.96 -14.06
C GLY A 38 13.70 -23.70 -14.72
N SER A 39 12.43 -23.67 -15.14
CA SER A 39 11.81 -22.48 -15.77
C SER A 39 10.72 -21.83 -14.91
N ALA A 40 10.49 -22.32 -13.69
CA ALA A 40 9.45 -21.80 -12.80
C ALA A 40 9.73 -20.36 -12.34
N SER A 41 10.99 -19.94 -12.31
CA SER A 41 11.36 -18.58 -11.93
C SER A 41 10.93 -17.54 -12.98
N ASP A 42 11.12 -17.83 -14.25
CA ASP A 42 10.79 -16.91 -15.34
C ASP A 42 9.27 -16.74 -15.46
N SER A 43 8.49 -17.80 -15.20
CA SER A 43 7.03 -17.76 -15.24
C SER A 43 6.40 -16.90 -14.13
N VAL A 44 7.00 -16.81 -12.94
CA VAL A 44 6.55 -15.92 -11.87
C VAL A 44 6.83 -14.46 -12.22
N ASP A 45 8.01 -14.16 -12.75
CA ASP A 45 8.37 -12.81 -13.18
C ASP A 45 7.49 -12.33 -14.34
N GLU A 46 7.20 -13.22 -15.31
CA GLU A 46 6.27 -12.93 -16.40
C GLU A 46 4.84 -12.70 -15.88
N ALA A 47 4.35 -13.51 -14.96
CA ALA A 47 3.04 -13.35 -14.37
C ALA A 47 2.91 -12.02 -13.61
N LEU A 48 3.89 -11.70 -12.77
CA LEU A 48 3.91 -10.43 -12.04
C LEU A 48 4.02 -9.21 -12.97
N THR A 49 4.81 -9.34 -14.05
CA THR A 49 4.93 -8.29 -15.07
C THR A 49 3.63 -8.11 -15.85
N ALA A 50 2.90 -9.19 -16.14
CA ALA A 50 1.62 -9.14 -16.84
C ALA A 50 0.49 -8.57 -15.97
N ILE A 51 0.51 -8.80 -14.66
CA ILE A 51 -0.40 -8.18 -13.69
C ILE A 51 -0.14 -6.67 -13.65
N GLY A 52 1.13 -6.29 -13.61
CA GLY A 52 1.61 -4.92 -13.71
C GLY A 52 0.91 -3.99 -12.74
N ASP A 53 0.20 -3.02 -13.31
CA ASP A 53 -0.48 -1.94 -12.61
C ASP A 53 -2.01 -2.10 -12.55
N ASP A 54 -2.55 -3.27 -12.87
CA ASP A 54 -3.97 -3.57 -12.69
C ASP A 54 -4.29 -3.92 -11.23
N PRO A 55 -5.00 -3.03 -10.47
CA PRO A 55 -5.27 -3.27 -9.06
C PRO A 55 -6.10 -4.53 -8.81
N GLN A 56 -7.09 -4.81 -9.66
CA GLN A 56 -7.96 -5.98 -9.50
C GLN A 56 -7.19 -7.28 -9.75
N ALA A 57 -6.42 -7.32 -10.83
CA ALA A 57 -5.59 -8.49 -11.14
C ALA A 57 -4.53 -8.72 -10.06
N ALA A 58 -3.93 -7.66 -9.52
CA ALA A 58 -2.96 -7.73 -8.44
C ALA A 58 -3.57 -8.26 -7.15
N LEU A 59 -4.74 -7.74 -6.75
CA LEU A 59 -5.45 -8.22 -5.56
C LEU A 59 -5.85 -9.67 -5.72
N GLU A 60 -6.37 -10.06 -6.88
CA GLU A 60 -6.76 -11.44 -7.17
C GLU A 60 -5.56 -12.40 -7.19
N TYR A 61 -4.40 -11.93 -7.62
CA TYR A 61 -3.17 -12.72 -7.53
C TYR A 61 -2.67 -12.86 -6.09
N LEU A 62 -2.65 -11.80 -5.29
CA LEU A 62 -2.04 -11.78 -3.95
C LEU A 62 -2.96 -12.34 -2.86
N ALA A 63 -4.26 -12.19 -3.00
CA ALA A 63 -5.29 -12.63 -2.07
C ALA A 63 -6.59 -12.92 -2.82
N PRO A 64 -6.67 -14.05 -3.58
CA PRO A 64 -7.85 -14.40 -4.37
C PRO A 64 -9.10 -14.52 -3.50
N GLU A 65 -10.19 -13.94 -3.96
CA GLU A 65 -11.45 -13.86 -3.19
C GLU A 65 -12.02 -15.25 -2.84
N GLU A 66 -11.90 -16.20 -3.77
CA GLU A 66 -12.41 -17.55 -3.61
C GLU A 66 -11.57 -18.40 -2.63
N ASP A 67 -10.36 -17.96 -2.27
CA ASP A 67 -9.42 -18.71 -1.42
C ASP A 67 -9.27 -18.08 -0.02
N GLY A 68 -10.37 -17.68 0.59
CA GLY A 68 -10.39 -17.16 1.95
C GLY A 68 -11.78 -16.63 2.32
N ASN A 69 -11.86 -16.06 3.49
CA ASN A 69 -13.07 -15.42 3.99
C ASN A 69 -12.73 -14.27 4.93
N VAL A 70 -13.65 -13.33 5.06
CA VAL A 70 -13.59 -12.29 6.10
C VAL A 70 -14.23 -12.88 7.37
N ASP A 71 -13.54 -12.81 8.50
CA ASP A 71 -14.05 -13.26 9.79
C ASP A 71 -14.98 -12.20 10.44
N GLU A 72 -15.46 -12.50 11.65
CA GLU A 72 -16.37 -11.65 12.40
C GLU A 72 -15.74 -10.29 12.79
N ASP A 73 -14.42 -10.22 12.87
CA ASP A 73 -13.65 -9.02 13.20
C ASP A 73 -13.30 -8.19 11.94
N GLY A 74 -13.74 -8.61 10.76
CA GLY A 74 -13.45 -7.94 9.50
C GLY A 74 -12.07 -8.27 8.91
N THR A 75 -11.37 -9.26 9.47
CA THR A 75 -10.04 -9.67 9.03
C THR A 75 -10.12 -10.73 7.95
N TRP A 76 -9.31 -10.58 6.89
CA TRP A 76 -9.20 -11.60 5.86
C TRP A 76 -8.40 -12.81 6.35
N VAL A 77 -9.04 -13.98 6.37
CA VAL A 77 -8.42 -15.26 6.69
C VAL A 77 -8.12 -16.00 5.38
N PRO A 78 -6.84 -16.12 4.99
CA PRO A 78 -6.46 -16.74 3.73
C PRO A 78 -6.69 -18.26 3.75
N GLY A 79 -7.02 -18.82 2.58
CA GLY A 79 -6.99 -20.24 2.35
C GLY A 79 -5.58 -20.75 2.01
N GLN A 80 -5.54 -22.02 1.61
CA GLN A 80 -4.26 -22.71 1.38
C GLN A 80 -3.52 -22.16 0.16
N THR A 81 -4.23 -21.86 -0.93
CA THR A 81 -3.61 -21.35 -2.17
C THR A 81 -2.91 -20.02 -1.94
N THR A 82 -3.55 -19.11 -1.21
CA THR A 82 -2.98 -17.82 -0.84
C THR A 82 -1.75 -18.00 0.05
N THR A 83 -1.86 -18.87 1.05
CA THR A 83 -0.75 -19.16 1.98
C THR A 83 0.45 -19.74 1.23
N ASP A 84 0.25 -20.73 0.37
CA ASP A 84 1.32 -21.36 -0.43
C ASP A 84 1.96 -20.36 -1.40
N ARG A 85 1.16 -19.47 -1.99
CA ARG A 85 1.66 -18.40 -2.87
C ARG A 85 2.57 -17.45 -2.12
N TRP A 86 2.17 -16.95 -0.96
CA TRP A 86 3.03 -16.09 -0.15
C TRP A 86 4.27 -16.82 0.34
N ALA A 87 4.17 -18.09 0.72
CA ALA A 87 5.33 -18.91 1.07
C ALA A 87 6.32 -19.02 -0.12
N MET A 88 5.81 -19.25 -1.34
CA MET A 88 6.62 -19.27 -2.56
C MET A 88 7.28 -17.92 -2.83
N LEU A 89 6.52 -16.81 -2.77
CA LEU A 89 7.04 -15.47 -3.01
C LEU A 89 8.11 -15.07 -1.98
N THR A 90 7.89 -15.39 -0.70
CA THR A 90 8.82 -15.01 0.38
C THR A 90 10.04 -15.92 0.51
N SER A 91 9.97 -17.17 0.04
CA SER A 91 11.13 -18.09 0.03
C SER A 91 12.02 -17.96 -1.21
N ARG A 92 11.61 -17.16 -2.20
CA ARG A 92 12.33 -17.01 -3.46
C ARG A 92 13.62 -16.20 -3.30
N ASN A 93 14.69 -16.65 -3.95
CA ASN A 93 15.95 -15.88 -4.01
C ASN A 93 15.86 -14.76 -5.06
N TRP A 94 15.34 -13.60 -4.64
CA TRP A 94 15.16 -12.44 -5.51
C TRP A 94 16.45 -11.73 -5.94
N HIS A 95 17.58 -12.00 -5.31
CA HIS A 95 18.86 -11.35 -5.69
C HIS A 95 19.26 -11.57 -7.15
N LYS A 96 18.74 -12.64 -7.76
CA LYS A 96 18.96 -12.96 -9.18
C LYS A 96 17.80 -12.54 -10.08
N HIS A 97 16.74 -12.00 -9.50
CA HIS A 97 15.46 -11.72 -10.17
C HIS A 97 14.94 -10.31 -9.84
N THR A 98 15.83 -9.30 -9.88
CA THR A 98 15.47 -7.90 -9.55
C THR A 98 14.27 -7.38 -10.36
N PRO A 99 14.14 -7.63 -11.68
CA PRO A 99 12.95 -7.20 -12.43
C PRO A 99 11.65 -7.83 -11.91
N GLY A 100 11.69 -9.10 -11.49
CA GLY A 100 10.54 -9.77 -10.89
C GLY A 100 10.20 -9.19 -9.51
N LEU A 101 11.19 -8.75 -8.75
CA LEU A 101 11.00 -8.10 -7.47
C LEU A 101 10.39 -6.70 -7.63
N ASP A 102 10.84 -5.93 -8.63
CA ASP A 102 10.23 -4.65 -9.01
C ASP A 102 8.76 -4.84 -9.42
N ALA A 103 8.47 -5.89 -10.21
CA ALA A 103 7.11 -6.24 -10.60
C ALA A 103 6.24 -6.70 -9.42
N LEU A 104 6.79 -7.46 -8.47
CA LEU A 104 6.09 -7.83 -7.24
C LEU A 104 5.70 -6.60 -6.43
N THR A 105 6.62 -5.67 -6.22
CA THR A 105 6.32 -4.45 -5.47
C THR A 105 5.31 -3.56 -6.19
N ALA A 106 5.31 -3.54 -7.54
CA ALA A 106 4.30 -2.85 -8.34
C ALA A 106 2.91 -3.48 -8.16
N ALA A 107 2.81 -4.81 -8.24
CA ALA A 107 1.55 -5.51 -8.01
C ALA A 107 1.01 -5.28 -6.58
N ILE A 108 1.86 -5.31 -5.56
CA ILE A 108 1.45 -5.02 -4.18
C ILE A 108 0.99 -3.56 -4.06
N GLY A 109 1.72 -2.63 -4.66
CA GLY A 109 1.32 -1.21 -4.72
C GLY A 109 -0.05 -1.02 -5.38
N ALA A 110 -0.30 -1.74 -6.48
CA ALA A 110 -1.60 -1.74 -7.15
C ALA A 110 -2.73 -2.26 -6.25
N ALA A 111 -2.54 -3.43 -5.65
CA ALA A 111 -3.51 -4.03 -4.75
C ALA A 111 -3.80 -3.15 -3.53
N SER A 112 -2.80 -2.42 -3.02
CA SER A 112 -2.96 -1.54 -1.85
C SER A 112 -3.97 -0.41 -2.06
N SER A 113 -4.26 -0.04 -3.32
CA SER A 113 -5.24 1.01 -3.64
C SER A 113 -6.67 0.69 -3.19
N PHE A 114 -6.97 -0.58 -2.88
CA PHE A 114 -8.28 -0.95 -2.33
C PHE A 114 -8.48 -0.55 -0.87
N ARG A 115 -7.40 -0.31 -0.11
CA ARG A 115 -7.48 0.08 1.31
C ARG A 115 -8.08 1.47 1.56
N ASN A 116 -8.06 2.37 0.57
CA ASN A 116 -8.53 3.74 0.73
C ASN A 116 -9.68 4.09 -0.23
N ARG A 117 -10.36 3.07 -0.77
CA ARG A 117 -11.56 3.31 -1.57
C ARG A 117 -12.73 3.61 -0.65
N ALA A 118 -13.43 4.71 -0.95
CA ALA A 118 -14.71 4.94 -0.31
C ALA A 118 -15.62 3.72 -0.53
N PRO A 119 -16.37 3.29 0.49
CA PRO A 119 -17.34 2.20 0.35
C PRO A 119 -18.26 2.48 -0.84
N SER A 120 -18.45 1.48 -1.70
CA SER A 120 -19.39 1.60 -2.80
C SER A 120 -20.80 1.69 -2.24
N GLU A 121 -21.54 2.75 -2.57
CA GLU A 121 -22.96 2.86 -2.21
C GLU A 121 -23.82 1.73 -2.82
N THR A 122 -23.34 1.12 -3.91
CA THR A 122 -24.07 0.06 -4.63
C THR A 122 -23.73 -1.34 -4.14
N ASP A 123 -22.57 -1.54 -3.55
CA ASP A 123 -22.15 -2.85 -3.03
C ASP A 123 -21.09 -2.70 -1.90
N PRO A 124 -21.54 -2.38 -0.68
CA PRO A 124 -20.63 -2.17 0.45
C PRO A 124 -19.89 -3.44 0.88
N ASP A 125 -20.50 -4.62 0.75
CA ASP A 125 -19.91 -5.89 1.18
C ASP A 125 -18.74 -6.28 0.27
N VAL A 126 -18.86 -6.08 -1.05
CA VAL A 126 -17.76 -6.31 -1.99
C VAL A 126 -16.60 -5.35 -1.72
N SER A 127 -16.91 -4.10 -1.38
CA SER A 127 -15.89 -3.10 -1.02
C SER A 127 -15.14 -3.48 0.26
N ALA A 128 -15.86 -3.92 1.30
CA ALA A 128 -15.27 -4.35 2.57
C ALA A 128 -14.39 -5.60 2.40
N THR A 129 -14.84 -6.57 1.60
CA THR A 129 -14.05 -7.77 1.29
C THR A 129 -12.76 -7.41 0.54
N ALA A 130 -12.82 -6.50 -0.43
CA ALA A 130 -11.64 -6.06 -1.18
C ALA A 130 -10.64 -5.30 -0.28
N ASP A 131 -11.13 -4.47 0.64
CA ASP A 131 -10.30 -3.78 1.63
C ASP A 131 -9.61 -4.76 2.58
N ALA A 132 -10.32 -5.73 3.13
CA ALA A 132 -9.77 -6.75 4.02
C ALA A 132 -8.68 -7.60 3.34
N ARG A 133 -8.91 -7.99 2.06
CA ARG A 133 -7.91 -8.69 1.23
C ARG A 133 -6.67 -7.84 0.97
N ALA A 134 -6.86 -6.56 0.66
CA ALA A 134 -5.76 -5.62 0.45
C ALA A 134 -4.98 -5.38 1.76
N THR A 135 -5.68 -5.27 2.89
CA THR A 135 -5.05 -5.16 4.21
C THR A 135 -4.16 -6.36 4.50
N TYR A 136 -4.64 -7.58 4.26
CA TYR A 136 -3.84 -8.79 4.38
C TYR A 136 -2.60 -8.75 3.48
N ALA A 137 -2.77 -8.44 2.17
CA ALA A 137 -1.66 -8.41 1.22
C ALA A 137 -0.61 -7.36 1.59
N CYS A 138 -1.04 -6.15 1.98
CA CYS A 138 -0.16 -5.09 2.46
C CYS A 138 0.58 -5.48 3.74
N GLY A 139 -0.10 -6.10 4.69
CA GLY A 139 0.48 -6.60 5.93
C GLY A 139 1.61 -7.61 5.65
N ARG A 140 1.32 -8.61 4.81
CA ARG A 140 2.33 -9.60 4.40
C ARG A 140 3.53 -8.95 3.70
N ALA A 141 3.28 -7.96 2.84
CA ALA A 141 4.34 -7.24 2.14
C ALA A 141 5.19 -6.41 3.10
N MET A 142 4.57 -5.62 3.98
CA MET A 142 5.31 -4.78 4.93
C MET A 142 6.16 -5.61 5.88
N SER A 143 5.64 -6.72 6.39
CA SER A 143 6.43 -7.65 7.21
C SER A 143 7.59 -8.27 6.41
N TYR A 144 7.35 -8.72 5.18
CA TYR A 144 8.40 -9.33 4.36
C TYR A 144 9.50 -8.33 3.99
N PHE A 145 9.14 -7.16 3.46
CA PHE A 145 10.11 -6.14 3.07
C PHE A 145 10.70 -5.37 4.26
N GLY A 146 10.07 -5.42 5.43
CA GLY A 146 10.60 -4.95 6.71
C GLY A 146 11.51 -5.95 7.39
N GLY A 147 11.36 -7.25 7.09
CA GLY A 147 12.08 -8.35 7.70
C GLY A 147 13.58 -8.43 7.36
N GLU A 148 14.29 -9.40 7.94
CA GLU A 148 15.75 -9.53 7.85
C GLU A 148 16.27 -9.93 6.46
N GLU A 149 15.39 -10.45 5.58
CA GLU A 149 15.74 -10.90 4.23
C GLU A 149 16.28 -9.79 3.33
N PHE A 150 15.95 -8.54 3.63
CA PHE A 150 16.34 -7.37 2.86
C PHE A 150 17.25 -6.44 3.64
N THR A 151 18.12 -5.78 2.90
CA THR A 151 18.93 -4.67 3.40
C THR A 151 18.58 -3.40 2.63
N LYS A 152 18.98 -2.24 3.14
CA LYS A 152 18.81 -0.96 2.43
C LYS A 152 19.37 -0.95 1.00
N LYS A 153 20.40 -1.78 0.72
CA LYS A 153 21.03 -1.91 -0.61
C LYS A 153 20.25 -2.82 -1.57
N SER A 154 19.31 -3.59 -1.05
CA SER A 154 18.49 -4.47 -1.85
C SER A 154 17.36 -3.73 -2.57
N PHE A 155 17.06 -2.50 -2.16
CA PHE A 155 15.93 -1.72 -2.68
C PHE A 155 16.35 -0.89 -3.88
N THR A 156 15.73 -1.17 -5.02
CA THR A 156 15.79 -0.30 -6.20
C THR A 156 14.94 0.95 -5.96
N ASP A 157 15.12 1.99 -6.78
CA ASP A 157 14.27 3.18 -6.71
C ASP A 157 12.80 2.87 -7.07
N ILE A 158 12.57 1.86 -7.90
CA ILE A 158 11.21 1.35 -8.22
C ILE A 158 10.58 0.73 -6.98
N MET A 159 11.29 -0.16 -6.29
CA MET A 159 10.82 -0.75 -5.04
C MET A 159 10.51 0.30 -3.98
N LYS A 160 11.41 1.28 -3.79
CA LYS A 160 11.22 2.36 -2.81
C LYS A 160 9.91 3.12 -3.06
N ARG A 161 9.65 3.50 -4.32
CA ARG A 161 8.40 4.19 -4.69
C ARG A 161 7.16 3.32 -4.47
N ASN A 162 7.18 2.09 -4.95
CA ASN A 162 6.03 1.18 -4.83
C ASN A 162 5.71 0.84 -3.37
N LEU A 163 6.73 0.55 -2.57
CA LEU A 163 6.55 0.24 -1.15
C LEU A 163 6.14 1.47 -0.32
N ALA A 164 6.52 2.67 -0.75
CA ALA A 164 6.01 3.90 -0.16
C ALA A 164 4.50 4.09 -0.45
N VAL A 165 4.01 3.67 -1.63
CA VAL A 165 2.55 3.65 -1.92
C VAL A 165 1.85 2.64 -1.02
N VAL A 166 2.41 1.45 -0.82
CA VAL A 166 1.86 0.46 0.12
C VAL A 166 1.76 1.03 1.54
N ALA A 167 2.83 1.66 2.03
CA ALA A 167 2.85 2.28 3.34
C ALA A 167 1.87 3.46 3.44
N ALA A 168 1.75 4.28 2.39
CA ALA A 168 0.82 5.40 2.32
C ALA A 168 -0.64 4.95 2.33
N ASN A 169 -0.98 3.87 1.62
CA ASN A 169 -2.30 3.26 1.66
C ASN A 169 -2.57 2.47 2.95
N SER A 170 -1.52 2.22 3.75
CA SER A 170 -1.56 1.61 5.09
C SER A 170 -1.31 2.65 6.19
N SER A 171 -1.76 3.88 6.00
CA SER A 171 -1.44 5.01 6.90
C SER A 171 -1.90 4.80 8.33
N GLU A 172 -2.97 4.06 8.58
CA GLU A 172 -3.42 3.67 9.92
C GLU A 172 -2.35 2.83 10.63
N ASP A 173 -1.82 1.80 9.94
CA ASP A 173 -0.77 0.95 10.51
C ASP A 173 0.52 1.74 10.75
N VAL A 174 0.89 2.63 9.82
CA VAL A 174 2.06 3.50 9.97
C VAL A 174 1.89 4.49 11.11
N SER A 175 0.72 5.11 11.25
CA SER A 175 0.41 6.01 12.36
C SER A 175 0.46 5.27 13.71
N THR A 176 -0.11 4.08 13.77
CA THR A 176 -0.05 3.21 14.95
C THR A 176 1.39 2.82 15.29
N ALA A 177 2.21 2.49 14.29
CA ALA A 177 3.62 2.20 14.49
C ALA A 177 4.41 3.43 14.98
N ALA A 178 4.07 4.63 14.51
CA ALA A 178 4.69 5.88 14.97
C ALA A 178 4.45 6.13 16.46
N ILE A 179 3.24 5.84 16.95
CA ILE A 179 2.88 5.96 18.35
C ILE A 179 3.51 4.84 19.18
N ASN A 180 3.36 3.59 18.74
CA ASN A 180 3.85 2.41 19.45
C ASN A 180 5.37 2.30 19.43
N GLY A 181 6.02 2.70 18.34
CA GLY A 181 7.47 2.74 18.23
C GLY A 181 8.12 3.66 19.27
N ALA A 182 7.44 4.76 19.64
CA ALA A 182 7.84 5.63 20.73
C ALA A 182 7.65 4.99 22.12
N LEU A 183 6.74 4.03 22.25
CA LEU A 183 6.40 3.33 23.48
C LEU A 183 6.97 1.92 23.61
N GLY A 184 7.60 1.40 22.54
CA GLY A 184 8.33 0.13 22.55
C GLY A 184 7.48 -1.15 22.53
N ALA A 185 6.18 -1.08 22.18
CA ALA A 185 5.35 -2.29 22.08
C ALA A 185 4.07 -2.06 21.28
N GLY A 186 3.66 -3.04 20.51
CA GLY A 186 2.32 -3.19 19.99
C GLY A 186 2.26 -3.62 18.52
N ALA A 187 1.39 -4.58 18.23
CA ALA A 187 0.96 -4.91 16.88
C ALA A 187 0.01 -3.82 16.36
N THR A 188 0.05 -3.59 15.06
CA THR A 188 -0.89 -2.69 14.36
C THR A 188 -2.23 -3.40 14.10
N SER A 189 -3.20 -2.70 13.52
CA SER A 189 -4.50 -3.27 13.13
C SER A 189 -4.36 -4.48 12.18
N ALA A 190 -3.33 -4.50 11.33
CA ALA A 190 -3.00 -5.62 10.46
C ALA A 190 -2.18 -6.74 11.14
N GLY A 191 -1.98 -6.66 12.46
CA GLY A 191 -1.17 -7.63 13.22
C GLY A 191 0.33 -7.54 12.94
N LEU A 192 0.81 -6.41 12.42
CA LEU A 192 2.20 -6.16 12.07
C LEU A 192 2.99 -5.64 13.27
N GLU A 193 4.24 -6.07 13.37
CA GLU A 193 5.17 -5.48 14.32
C GLU A 193 5.58 -4.07 13.88
N ALA A 194 5.54 -3.11 14.81
CA ALA A 194 5.95 -1.72 14.53
C ALA A 194 7.41 -1.64 14.03
N THR A 195 8.25 -2.61 14.40
CA THR A 195 9.64 -2.74 13.94
C THR A 195 9.75 -3.05 12.45
N ASP A 196 8.86 -3.87 11.90
CA ASP A 196 8.86 -4.20 10.47
C ASP A 196 8.50 -2.96 9.64
N ILE A 197 7.47 -2.20 10.08
CA ILE A 197 7.08 -0.94 9.43
C ILE A 197 8.22 0.09 9.51
N SER A 198 8.82 0.26 10.68
CA SER A 198 9.93 1.18 10.88
C SER A 198 11.14 0.83 10.00
N THR A 199 11.45 -0.46 9.91
CA THR A 199 12.56 -0.96 9.10
C THR A 199 12.28 -0.77 7.60
N LEU A 200 11.04 -1.01 7.17
CA LEU A 200 10.64 -0.76 5.79
C LEU A 200 10.79 0.72 5.43
N ILE A 201 10.24 1.63 6.24
CA ILE A 201 10.33 3.08 5.99
C ILE A 201 11.78 3.54 6.03
N TYR A 202 12.59 3.08 6.99
CA TYR A 202 14.03 3.35 7.02
C TYR A 202 14.72 2.96 5.71
N ARG A 203 14.35 1.82 5.08
CA ARG A 203 14.99 1.34 3.84
C ARG A 203 14.75 2.23 2.64
N PHE A 204 13.65 2.96 2.58
CA PHE A 204 13.38 3.94 1.53
C PHE A 204 13.48 5.40 1.99
N GLY A 205 13.85 5.64 3.25
CA GLY A 205 13.87 6.95 3.89
C GLY A 205 14.86 7.97 3.29
N ASP A 206 15.76 7.53 2.39
CA ASP A 206 16.67 8.37 1.62
C ASP A 206 16.10 8.79 0.25
N HIS A 207 14.89 8.34 -0.10
CA HIS A 207 14.30 8.61 -1.41
C HIS A 207 13.18 9.65 -1.29
N GLN A 208 13.42 10.86 -1.82
CA GLN A 208 12.52 11.99 -1.65
C GLN A 208 11.09 11.71 -2.11
N ASP A 209 10.88 11.14 -3.32
CA ASP A 209 9.55 10.87 -3.83
C ASP A 209 8.81 9.84 -2.97
N ALA A 210 9.52 8.81 -2.49
CA ALA A 210 8.94 7.80 -1.61
C ALA A 210 8.47 8.41 -0.28
N MET A 211 9.32 9.22 0.35
CA MET A 211 8.98 9.90 1.60
C MET A 211 7.85 10.92 1.41
N THR A 212 7.82 11.62 0.29
CA THR A 212 6.72 12.54 -0.05
C THR A 212 5.40 11.79 -0.27
N THR A 213 5.43 10.63 -0.93
CA THR A 213 4.26 9.77 -1.12
C THR A 213 3.70 9.28 0.22
N LEU A 214 4.57 8.78 1.10
CA LEU A 214 4.17 8.35 2.44
C LEU A 214 3.60 9.51 3.27
N ALA A 215 4.26 10.66 3.25
CA ALA A 215 3.81 11.86 3.94
C ALA A 215 2.43 12.35 3.43
N THR A 216 2.16 12.21 2.13
CA THR A 216 0.85 12.52 1.55
C THR A 216 -0.22 11.59 2.10
N GLY A 217 0.00 10.27 2.09
CA GLY A 217 -0.95 9.29 2.62
C GLY A 217 -1.26 9.51 4.10
N LEU A 218 -0.21 9.69 4.93
CA LEU A 218 -0.38 10.00 6.35
C LEU A 218 -1.12 11.33 6.57
N GLY A 219 -0.80 12.36 5.77
CA GLY A 219 -1.51 13.63 5.84
C GLY A 219 -3.00 13.49 5.54
N GLN A 220 -3.37 12.71 4.54
CA GLN A 220 -4.78 12.43 4.19
C GLN A 220 -5.48 11.62 5.29
N TYR A 221 -4.83 10.62 5.85
CA TYR A 221 -5.35 9.84 6.96
C TYR A 221 -5.66 10.74 8.17
N HIS A 222 -4.70 11.54 8.61
CA HIS A 222 -4.89 12.46 9.73
C HIS A 222 -5.91 13.56 9.43
N HIS A 223 -5.96 14.06 8.18
CA HIS A 223 -7.01 14.99 7.75
C HIS A 223 -8.40 14.40 7.95
N ASN A 224 -8.61 13.15 7.52
CA ASN A 224 -9.90 12.48 7.66
C ASN A 224 -10.25 12.26 9.14
N LYS A 225 -9.29 11.83 9.96
CA LYS A 225 -9.47 11.67 11.42
C LYS A 225 -9.83 12.98 12.11
N LEU A 226 -9.13 14.06 11.81
CA LEU A 226 -9.47 15.40 12.31
C LEU A 226 -10.88 15.83 11.88
N LYS A 227 -11.24 15.58 10.62
CA LYS A 227 -12.58 15.89 10.09
C LYS A 227 -13.67 15.05 10.79
N GLU A 228 -13.43 13.76 11.01
CA GLU A 228 -14.30 12.88 11.77
C GLU A 228 -14.51 13.43 13.19
N ALA A 229 -13.43 13.70 13.93
CA ALA A 229 -13.48 14.25 15.29
C ALA A 229 -14.19 15.61 15.35
N MET A 230 -14.00 16.48 14.35
CA MET A 230 -14.67 17.79 14.30
C MET A 230 -16.17 17.69 14.01
N ASN A 231 -16.62 16.65 13.30
CA ASN A 231 -18.02 16.45 12.92
C ASN A 231 -18.77 15.55 13.92
N ASP A 232 -18.07 14.90 14.85
CA ASP A 232 -18.68 14.09 15.89
C ASP A 232 -19.31 15.01 16.95
N PRO A 233 -20.64 14.98 17.12
CA PRO A 233 -21.33 15.82 18.13
C PRO A 233 -20.95 15.47 19.57
N ASP A 234 -20.42 14.29 19.82
CA ASP A 234 -19.99 13.81 21.11
C ASP A 234 -18.48 14.03 21.36
N ALA A 235 -17.74 14.48 20.34
CA ALA A 235 -16.31 14.77 20.46
C ALA A 235 -16.05 15.96 21.39
N ASN A 236 -14.98 15.86 22.14
CA ASN A 236 -14.54 16.91 23.06
C ASN A 236 -13.15 17.45 22.66
N GLU A 237 -12.69 18.48 23.35
CA GLU A 237 -11.39 19.11 23.07
C GLU A 237 -10.20 18.14 23.19
N ASN A 238 -10.31 17.10 24.00
CA ASN A 238 -9.25 16.11 24.15
C ASN A 238 -9.13 15.23 22.90
N ASP A 239 -10.24 14.87 22.26
CA ASP A 239 -10.24 14.03 21.05
C ASP A 239 -9.50 14.75 19.91
N LEU A 240 -9.78 16.02 19.69
CA LEU A 240 -9.05 16.85 18.73
C LEU A 240 -7.57 16.99 19.10
N ARG A 241 -7.26 17.19 20.37
CA ARG A 241 -5.87 17.29 20.82
C ARG A 241 -5.11 15.99 20.58
N ASP A 242 -5.74 14.86 20.82
CA ASP A 242 -5.13 13.55 20.62
C ASP A 242 -4.83 13.29 19.12
N GLU A 243 -5.72 13.70 18.21
CA GLU A 243 -5.44 13.66 16.78
C GLU A 243 -4.25 14.56 16.39
N TYR A 244 -4.13 15.77 16.94
CA TYR A 244 -2.95 16.61 16.72
C TYR A 244 -1.66 15.99 17.26
N HIS A 245 -1.73 15.29 18.38
CA HIS A 245 -0.57 14.54 18.91
C HIS A 245 -0.17 13.40 17.96
N GLN A 246 -1.12 12.72 17.31
CA GLN A 246 -0.83 11.68 16.32
C GLN A 246 -0.16 12.26 15.07
N VAL A 247 -0.60 13.42 14.58
CA VAL A 247 0.08 14.14 13.50
C VAL A 247 1.52 14.47 13.86
N ALA A 248 1.75 14.99 15.07
CA ALA A 248 3.09 15.34 15.54
C ALA A 248 3.97 14.09 15.71
N ALA A 249 3.41 12.98 16.24
CA ALA A 249 4.11 11.70 16.34
C ALA A 249 4.53 11.16 14.97
N SER A 250 3.62 11.17 14.00
CA SER A 250 3.90 10.75 12.62
C SER A 250 4.98 11.62 11.97
N SER A 251 4.93 12.95 12.18
CA SER A 251 5.96 13.87 11.68
C SER A 251 7.34 13.56 12.26
N SER A 252 7.43 13.41 13.57
CA SER A 252 8.67 13.07 14.27
C SER A 252 9.22 11.71 13.85
N TYR A 253 8.33 10.74 13.65
CA TYR A 253 8.68 9.40 13.21
C TYR A 253 9.31 9.39 11.81
N LEU A 254 8.67 10.04 10.82
CA LEU A 254 9.21 10.16 9.47
C LEU A 254 10.56 10.88 9.47
N GLN A 255 10.67 12.00 10.19
CA GLN A 255 11.91 12.73 10.33
C GLN A 255 13.02 11.84 10.88
N THR A 256 12.75 11.17 12.00
CA THR A 256 13.73 10.32 12.68
C THR A 256 14.24 9.19 11.78
N LEU A 257 13.34 8.48 11.11
CA LEU A 257 13.72 7.36 10.23
C LEU A 257 14.54 7.82 9.02
N SER A 258 14.17 8.96 8.42
CA SER A 258 14.93 9.55 7.32
C SER A 258 16.30 10.03 7.78
N GLU A 259 16.39 10.73 8.91
CA GLU A 259 17.66 11.18 9.47
C GLU A 259 18.60 10.01 9.79
N PHE A 260 18.09 8.93 10.39
CA PHE A 260 18.89 7.72 10.63
C PHE A 260 19.38 7.10 9.33
N ARG A 261 18.54 7.06 8.30
CA ARG A 261 18.90 6.49 7.01
C ARG A 261 20.04 7.29 6.33
N PHE A 262 19.96 8.62 6.35
CA PHE A 262 21.02 9.47 5.80
C PHE A 262 22.30 9.41 6.65
N ALA A 263 22.17 9.34 7.97
CA ALA A 263 23.34 9.21 8.85
C ALA A 263 24.10 7.90 8.60
N ASP A 264 23.37 6.80 8.37
CA ASP A 264 23.95 5.50 8.07
C ASP A 264 24.69 5.46 6.71
N ASP A 265 24.26 6.29 5.75
CA ASP A 265 24.96 6.47 4.48
C ASP A 265 26.06 7.56 4.53
N LYS A 266 26.37 8.09 5.73
CA LYS A 266 27.33 9.19 5.95
C LYS A 266 26.97 10.47 5.17
N LYS A 267 25.68 10.67 4.94
CA LYS A 267 25.12 11.86 4.29
C LYS A 267 24.36 12.76 5.28
N LYS A 268 24.64 12.63 6.57
CA LYS A 268 24.02 13.47 7.60
C LYS A 268 24.29 14.95 7.31
N ASP A 269 23.30 15.78 7.52
CA ASP A 269 23.32 17.23 7.26
C ASP A 269 23.55 17.61 5.79
N SER A 270 23.41 16.65 4.84
CA SER A 270 23.45 16.94 3.41
C SER A 270 22.24 17.74 2.95
N GLU A 271 22.37 18.46 1.84
CA GLU A 271 21.23 19.17 1.22
C GLU A 271 20.15 18.19 0.77
N GLU A 272 20.53 16.97 0.33
CA GLU A 272 19.59 15.89 -0.03
C GLU A 272 18.74 15.47 1.17
N GLN A 273 19.35 15.27 2.36
CA GLN A 273 18.63 14.98 3.60
C GLN A 273 17.65 16.09 3.96
N LYS A 274 18.13 17.32 4.02
CA LYS A 274 17.29 18.48 4.36
C LYS A 274 16.11 18.59 3.41
N THR A 275 16.35 18.49 2.10
CA THR A 275 15.29 18.56 1.10
C THR A 275 14.27 17.43 1.27
N THR A 276 14.73 16.20 1.49
CA THR A 276 13.83 15.05 1.68
C THR A 276 12.97 15.23 2.93
N VAL A 277 13.59 15.56 4.07
CA VAL A 277 12.89 15.75 5.35
C VAL A 277 11.94 16.95 5.27
N ASP A 278 12.44 18.12 4.86
CA ASP A 278 11.63 19.35 4.82
C ASP A 278 10.44 19.24 3.87
N THR A 279 10.65 18.64 2.70
CA THR A 279 9.55 18.40 1.74
C THR A 279 8.50 17.47 2.32
N SER A 280 8.92 16.34 2.90
CA SER A 280 7.98 15.35 3.46
C SER A 280 7.18 15.93 4.62
N LEU A 281 7.83 16.64 5.55
CA LEU A 281 7.15 17.28 6.68
C LEU A 281 6.23 18.42 6.23
N SER A 282 6.64 19.20 5.24
CA SER A 282 5.81 20.26 4.67
C SER A 282 4.55 19.69 4.01
N VAL A 283 4.67 18.58 3.26
CA VAL A 283 3.54 17.90 2.64
C VAL A 283 2.61 17.32 3.70
N LEU A 284 3.13 16.58 4.69
CA LEU A 284 2.32 16.02 5.75
C LEU A 284 1.52 17.09 6.48
N ASN A 285 2.18 18.18 6.88
CA ASN A 285 1.53 19.29 7.59
C ASN A 285 0.51 20.02 6.71
N ALA A 286 0.84 20.27 5.43
CA ALA A 286 -0.07 20.94 4.51
C ALA A 286 -1.33 20.11 4.25
N VAL A 287 -1.20 18.81 4.03
CA VAL A 287 -2.33 17.93 3.75
C VAL A 287 -3.17 17.72 5.02
N SER A 288 -2.56 17.48 6.19
CA SER A 288 -3.29 17.33 7.45
C SER A 288 -4.09 18.59 7.82
N SER A 289 -3.52 19.78 7.56
CA SER A 289 -4.14 21.07 7.92
C SER A 289 -5.10 21.62 6.87
N ALA A 290 -5.09 21.11 5.64
CA ALA A 290 -5.97 21.59 4.57
C ALA A 290 -7.45 21.49 4.93
N GLY A 291 -7.81 20.52 5.78
CA GLY A 291 -9.16 20.34 6.30
C GLY A 291 -9.66 21.45 7.23
N LEU A 292 -8.76 22.17 7.87
CA LEU A 292 -9.14 23.28 8.76
C LEU A 292 -9.61 24.52 7.98
N THR A 293 -9.24 24.62 6.69
CA THR A 293 -9.59 25.76 5.82
C THR A 293 -10.67 25.45 4.79
N ALA A 294 -10.97 24.18 4.52
CA ALA A 294 -11.89 23.74 3.46
C ALA A 294 -13.08 22.93 4.01
N LEU A 295 -13.80 23.49 4.98
CA LEU A 295 -15.05 22.89 5.54
C LEU A 295 -16.21 22.79 4.54
N THR A 296 -15.99 22.82 3.23
CA THR A 296 -17.08 22.90 2.24
C THR A 296 -17.05 21.89 1.11
N ASP A 297 -16.06 20.99 0.98
CA ASP A 297 -16.07 20.04 -0.14
C ASP A 297 -15.81 18.58 0.30
N GLU A 298 -16.81 17.73 -0.04
CA GLU A 298 -16.75 16.26 0.01
C GLU A 298 -15.73 15.72 -0.98
N ALA A 299 -14.44 15.91 -0.74
CA ALA A 299 -13.41 15.24 -1.51
C ALA A 299 -13.07 13.94 -0.79
N ALA A 300 -13.52 12.80 -1.32
CA ALA A 300 -12.94 11.51 -1.00
C ALA A 300 -11.41 11.60 -1.16
N ALA A 301 -10.66 11.04 -0.20
CA ALA A 301 -9.21 11.02 -0.31
C ALA A 301 -8.82 10.37 -1.65
N PRO A 302 -8.04 11.07 -2.50
CA PRO A 302 -7.67 10.48 -3.77
C PRO A 302 -6.79 9.26 -3.52
N ALA A 303 -7.12 8.14 -4.16
CA ALA A 303 -6.25 6.98 -4.17
C ALA A 303 -4.88 7.37 -4.74
N LEU A 304 -3.80 7.02 -4.03
CA LEU A 304 -2.46 7.29 -4.52
C LEU A 304 -2.18 6.42 -5.73
N ALA A 305 -1.78 7.05 -6.84
CA ALA A 305 -1.38 6.33 -8.03
C ALA A 305 0.02 5.71 -7.81
N PHE A 306 0.17 4.43 -8.12
CA PHE A 306 1.46 3.75 -8.12
C PHE A 306 2.04 3.73 -9.54
N THR A 307 3.31 3.43 -9.68
CA THR A 307 3.98 3.41 -10.98
C THR A 307 4.70 2.09 -11.24
N THR A 308 4.47 1.57 -12.43
CA THR A 308 5.29 0.52 -13.04
C THR A 308 6.33 1.19 -13.93
N GLY A 309 7.61 1.17 -13.55
CA GLY A 309 8.66 1.81 -14.36
C GLY A 309 8.63 3.36 -14.27
N SER A 310 9.47 4.02 -14.97
CA SER A 310 9.97 5.41 -14.88
C SER A 310 8.98 6.58 -14.77
N THR A 311 7.72 6.37 -14.44
CA THR A 311 6.76 7.47 -14.24
C THR A 311 6.60 7.78 -12.74
N ILE A 312 6.80 9.01 -12.36
CA ILE A 312 6.62 9.53 -11.00
C ILE A 312 5.13 9.44 -10.63
N ALA A 313 4.80 8.80 -9.50
CA ALA A 313 3.46 8.88 -8.93
C ALA A 313 3.13 10.35 -8.65
N LYS A 314 2.16 10.90 -9.38
CA LYS A 314 1.61 12.21 -9.05
C LYS A 314 0.40 11.97 -8.16
N PRO A 315 0.30 12.63 -6.99
CA PRO A 315 -0.95 12.64 -6.26
C PRO A 315 -2.04 13.19 -7.20
N LEU A 316 -3.14 12.47 -7.32
CA LEU A 316 -4.33 12.97 -7.99
C LEU A 316 -4.94 14.00 -7.04
N ILE A 317 -4.74 15.27 -7.37
CA ILE A 317 -5.40 16.40 -6.71
C ILE A 317 -6.77 16.58 -7.31
#